data_2693e7101deb4ab0921ff59f9fcb0634
#
_entry.id   2693e7101deb4ab0921ff59f9fcb0634
#
_cell.length_a   1.000
_cell.length_b   1.000
_cell.length_c   1.000
_cell.angle_alpha   90.00
_cell.angle_beta   90.00
_cell.angle_gamma   90.00
#
_symmetry.space_group_name_H-M   'P 1'
#
loop_
_entity.id
_entity.type
_entity.pdbx_description
1 polymer ?
#
loop_
_entity_poly.entity_id
_entity_poly.type
_entity_poly.pdbx_seq_one_letter_code
_entity_poly.pdbx_strand_id
1 'polypeptide(L)'
;MKLSLFSCMLFILSISSCTEDKVFAEYEIKEFSFQGHKAKIVFPHTKNENGFWIWRARFWGVEPQVDTALLEKGFHVAYVDVADLFGNEEAVTLWNDYYTFITKKYDLNQKVVLEGLSRGGLIVYSWASRNTEKVACIYADAPVCDIKSWPGGLFAGIGSPKDWETCLQAHGLDENSVMAFEGSPIHTCVNLAKAQVPVLHVFGDADEVVPHFENTEVLAKNFEEAGGKIKLIRKEGVGHHPHSLEDPTPIVDFIINHTIK
;
A
#
# COMPACT_ATOMS: atom_id res chain seq x y z
N MET A 1 -25.60 -52.41 21.50
CA MET A 1 -25.75 -51.72 20.20
C MET A 1 -25.21 -50.28 20.39
N LYS A 2 -23.96 -50.05 20.01
CA LYS A 2 -23.29 -48.75 20.15
C LYS A 2 -23.36 -48.02 18.79
N LEU A 3 -24.11 -46.93 18.73
CA LEU A 3 -24.08 -46.04 17.57
C LEU A 3 -22.84 -45.14 17.68
N SER A 4 -21.97 -45.26 16.68
CA SER A 4 -20.83 -44.39 16.47
C SER A 4 -21.30 -43.13 15.73
N LEU A 5 -21.21 -41.96 16.34
CA LEU A 5 -21.37 -40.67 15.65
C LEU A 5 -20.06 -40.35 14.89
N PHE A 6 -20.12 -40.44 13.58
CA PHE A 6 -19.09 -39.88 12.71
C PHE A 6 -19.24 -38.37 12.68
N SER A 7 -18.31 -37.66 13.31
CA SER A 7 -18.19 -36.19 13.22
C SER A 7 -17.66 -35.83 11.83
N CYS A 8 -18.53 -35.28 11.00
CA CYS A 8 -18.17 -34.73 9.73
C CYS A 8 -17.52 -33.37 9.96
N MET A 9 -16.18 -33.34 9.98
CA MET A 9 -15.39 -32.10 10.08
C MET A 9 -15.42 -31.43 8.71
N LEU A 10 -16.31 -30.45 8.55
CA LEU A 10 -16.37 -29.62 7.35
C LEU A 10 -15.11 -28.77 7.27
N PHE A 11 -14.25 -29.08 6.33
CA PHE A 11 -13.16 -28.21 5.87
C PHE A 11 -13.77 -26.98 5.20
N ILE A 12 -13.88 -25.87 5.91
CA ILE A 12 -14.10 -24.56 5.32
C ILE A 12 -12.73 -24.06 4.84
N LEU A 13 -12.30 -24.54 3.67
CA LEU A 13 -11.17 -23.98 2.95
C LEU A 13 -11.63 -22.71 2.23
N SER A 14 -11.16 -21.59 2.72
CA SER A 14 -10.84 -20.32 2.04
C SER A 14 -11.45 -20.07 0.64
N ILE A 15 -12.70 -19.60 0.62
CA ILE A 15 -13.33 -19.03 -0.58
C ILE A 15 -12.84 -17.56 -0.82
N SER A 16 -12.16 -16.95 0.14
CA SER A 16 -11.73 -15.55 0.06
C SER A 16 -10.62 -15.30 -0.98
N SER A 17 -9.72 -16.25 -1.22
CA SER A 17 -8.64 -16.08 -2.21
C SER A 17 -9.10 -16.11 -3.66
N CYS A 18 -10.21 -16.78 -3.96
CA CYS A 18 -10.67 -17.01 -5.34
C CYS A 18 -11.39 -15.80 -5.98
N THR A 19 -11.82 -14.81 -5.19
CA THR A 19 -12.54 -13.64 -5.73
C THR A 19 -11.58 -12.49 -6.07
N GLU A 20 -10.53 -12.30 -5.30
CA GLU A 20 -9.56 -11.21 -5.47
C GLU A 20 -8.67 -11.40 -6.72
N ASP A 21 -8.36 -12.65 -7.09
CA ASP A 21 -7.57 -12.95 -8.28
C ASP A 21 -8.40 -12.89 -9.59
N LYS A 22 -9.73 -12.95 -9.50
CA LYS A 22 -10.63 -12.86 -10.68
C LYS A 22 -10.46 -11.56 -11.46
N VAL A 23 -10.05 -10.50 -10.81
CA VAL A 23 -9.78 -9.20 -11.43
C VAL A 23 -8.66 -9.29 -12.45
N PHE A 24 -7.67 -10.15 -12.22
CA PHE A 24 -6.53 -10.37 -13.09
C PHE A 24 -6.61 -11.68 -13.88
N ALA A 25 -7.83 -12.28 -14.01
CA ALA A 25 -8.01 -13.63 -14.58
C ALA A 25 -7.57 -13.76 -16.04
N GLU A 26 -7.48 -12.68 -16.78
CA GLU A 26 -6.97 -12.66 -18.16
C GLU A 26 -5.45 -12.54 -18.27
N TYR A 27 -4.75 -12.30 -17.14
CA TYR A 27 -3.31 -12.14 -17.09
C TYR A 27 -2.63 -13.38 -16.49
N GLU A 28 -1.35 -13.59 -16.82
CA GLU A 28 -0.52 -14.57 -16.13
C GLU A 28 -0.23 -14.07 -14.71
N ILE A 29 -0.58 -14.87 -13.69
CA ILE A 29 -0.29 -14.60 -12.28
C ILE A 29 0.67 -15.67 -11.78
N LYS A 30 1.72 -15.27 -11.09
CA LYS A 30 2.55 -16.19 -10.30
C LYS A 30 2.38 -15.89 -8.83
N GLU A 31 1.92 -16.89 -8.10
CA GLU A 31 1.83 -16.89 -6.65
C GLU A 31 2.95 -17.74 -6.06
N PHE A 32 3.56 -17.26 -4.99
CA PHE A 32 4.63 -17.97 -4.31
C PHE A 32 4.75 -17.50 -2.86
N SER A 33 5.47 -18.29 -2.04
CA SER A 33 5.88 -17.85 -0.71
C SER A 33 7.24 -17.20 -0.78
N PHE A 34 7.36 -16.01 -0.18
CA PHE A 34 8.63 -15.31 -0.01
C PHE A 34 8.90 -15.11 1.48
N GLN A 35 9.91 -15.78 2.02
CA GLN A 35 10.25 -15.78 3.45
C GLN A 35 9.04 -16.06 4.37
N GLY A 36 8.14 -16.97 3.96
CA GLY A 36 6.93 -17.32 4.69
C GLY A 36 5.71 -16.44 4.39
N HIS A 37 5.87 -15.32 3.70
CA HIS A 37 4.80 -14.41 3.32
C HIS A 37 4.22 -14.74 1.94
N LYS A 38 2.92 -14.50 1.74
CA LYS A 38 2.29 -14.63 0.42
C LYS A 38 2.82 -13.54 -0.50
N ALA A 39 3.23 -13.91 -1.69
CA ALA A 39 3.70 -12.98 -2.70
C ALA A 39 3.08 -13.30 -4.06
N LYS A 40 2.84 -12.27 -4.85
CA LYS A 40 2.24 -12.39 -6.18
C LYS A 40 2.92 -11.45 -7.16
N ILE A 41 2.91 -11.83 -8.44
CA ILE A 41 3.23 -10.95 -9.55
C ILE A 41 2.31 -11.25 -10.72
N VAL A 42 1.74 -10.21 -11.31
CA VAL A 42 0.93 -10.25 -12.53
C VAL A 42 1.77 -9.74 -13.69
N PHE A 43 1.73 -10.48 -14.80
CA PHE A 43 2.47 -10.13 -16.01
C PHE A 43 1.54 -9.46 -17.01
N PRO A 44 1.93 -8.35 -17.63
CA PRO A 44 1.18 -7.75 -18.72
C PRO A 44 1.22 -8.66 -19.96
N HIS A 45 0.23 -8.58 -20.83
CA HIS A 45 0.23 -9.31 -22.11
C HIS A 45 1.44 -8.97 -22.98
N THR A 46 1.85 -7.69 -22.94
CA THR A 46 3.06 -7.21 -23.62
C THR A 46 3.89 -6.44 -22.63
N LYS A 47 5.05 -6.98 -22.27
CA LYS A 47 5.98 -6.32 -21.33
C LYS A 47 6.51 -5.02 -21.93
N ASN A 48 6.52 -3.93 -21.16
CA ASN A 48 7.24 -2.73 -21.49
C ASN A 48 8.76 -3.01 -21.53
N GLU A 49 9.47 -2.48 -22.51
CA GLU A 49 10.91 -2.73 -22.70
C GLU A 49 11.76 -2.30 -21.49
N ASN A 50 11.31 -1.29 -20.72
CA ASN A 50 12.00 -0.82 -19.53
C ASN A 50 11.65 -1.60 -18.26
N GLY A 51 10.77 -2.60 -18.34
CA GLY A 51 10.38 -3.44 -17.20
C GLY A 51 9.67 -2.69 -16.08
N PHE A 52 8.89 -1.65 -16.40
CA PHE A 52 8.15 -0.89 -15.38
C PHE A 52 7.19 -1.76 -14.60
N TRP A 53 7.00 -1.42 -13.32
CA TRP A 53 6.14 -2.14 -12.42
C TRP A 53 5.58 -1.25 -11.31
N ILE A 54 4.42 -1.67 -10.79
CA ILE A 54 3.78 -1.09 -9.62
C ILE A 54 3.80 -2.12 -8.48
N TRP A 55 4.11 -1.66 -7.29
CA TRP A 55 4.14 -2.48 -6.08
C TRP A 55 3.00 -2.08 -5.16
N ARG A 56 1.97 -2.92 -5.17
CA ARG A 56 0.80 -2.76 -4.34
C ARG A 56 1.07 -3.24 -2.92
N ALA A 57 0.87 -2.39 -1.93
CA ALA A 57 1.26 -2.67 -0.54
C ALA A 57 0.25 -3.54 0.21
N ARG A 58 -1.05 -3.41 -0.07
CA ARG A 58 -2.14 -4.06 0.67
C ARG A 58 -3.38 -4.22 -0.23
N PHE A 59 -4.39 -4.93 0.28
CA PHE A 59 -5.71 -5.04 -0.37
C PHE A 59 -5.63 -5.53 -1.82
N TRP A 60 -5.01 -6.69 -2.01
CA TRP A 60 -4.85 -7.32 -3.30
C TRP A 60 -6.19 -7.45 -4.04
N GLY A 61 -6.27 -6.96 -5.27
CA GLY A 61 -7.45 -7.03 -6.12
C GLY A 61 -8.63 -6.14 -5.72
N VAL A 62 -8.50 -5.34 -4.65
CA VAL A 62 -9.52 -4.38 -4.24
C VAL A 62 -9.33 -3.07 -4.99
N GLU A 63 -10.38 -2.54 -5.63
CA GLU A 63 -10.34 -1.29 -6.41
C GLU A 63 -9.17 -1.23 -7.41
N PRO A 64 -9.07 -2.19 -8.35
CA PRO A 64 -7.87 -2.46 -9.15
C PRO A 64 -7.77 -1.63 -10.42
N GLN A 65 -8.54 -0.55 -10.56
CA GLN A 65 -8.65 0.24 -11.78
C GLN A 65 -7.28 0.75 -12.27
N VAL A 66 -6.42 1.16 -11.33
CA VAL A 66 -5.06 1.63 -11.65
C VAL A 66 -4.16 0.47 -12.07
N ASP A 67 -4.21 -0.64 -11.33
CA ASP A 67 -3.43 -1.85 -11.63
C ASP A 67 -3.74 -2.38 -13.04
N THR A 68 -5.03 -2.54 -13.36
CA THR A 68 -5.47 -3.05 -14.68
C THR A 68 -5.10 -2.12 -15.80
N ALA A 69 -5.29 -0.80 -15.63
CA ALA A 69 -4.90 0.19 -16.63
C ALA A 69 -3.37 0.23 -16.86
N LEU A 70 -2.57 -0.03 -15.83
CA LEU A 70 -1.11 -0.12 -15.96
C LEU A 70 -0.66 -1.44 -16.59
N LEU A 71 -1.33 -2.57 -16.32
CA LEU A 71 -1.09 -3.85 -17.01
C LEU A 71 -1.28 -3.71 -18.52
N GLU A 72 -2.33 -3.00 -18.97
CA GLU A 72 -2.56 -2.71 -20.39
C GLU A 72 -1.44 -1.87 -21.00
N LYS A 73 -0.70 -1.10 -20.19
CA LYS A 73 0.45 -0.28 -20.60
C LYS A 73 1.80 -1.02 -20.44
N GLY A 74 1.75 -2.31 -20.15
CA GLY A 74 2.94 -3.16 -20.06
C GLY A 74 3.66 -3.13 -18.71
N PHE A 75 3.05 -2.59 -17.66
CA PHE A 75 3.58 -2.67 -16.30
C PHE A 75 3.29 -4.04 -15.69
N HIS A 76 4.18 -4.51 -14.82
CA HIS A 76 3.88 -5.63 -13.92
C HIS A 76 3.22 -5.09 -12.65
N VAL A 77 2.37 -5.91 -12.02
CA VAL A 77 1.83 -5.62 -10.67
C VAL A 77 2.41 -6.63 -9.69
N ALA A 78 3.05 -6.15 -8.64
CA ALA A 78 3.68 -7.00 -7.63
C ALA A 78 3.07 -6.77 -6.25
N TYR A 79 3.13 -7.81 -5.41
CA TYR A 79 2.62 -7.80 -4.04
C TYR A 79 3.43 -8.74 -3.15
N VAL A 80 3.63 -8.33 -1.91
CA VAL A 80 4.04 -9.21 -0.81
C VAL A 80 3.30 -8.81 0.46
N ASP A 81 2.78 -9.80 1.19
CA ASP A 81 1.95 -9.55 2.37
C ASP A 81 2.79 -9.21 3.60
N VAL A 82 2.61 -8.00 4.12
CA VAL A 82 3.21 -7.51 5.37
C VAL A 82 2.16 -6.80 6.24
N ALA A 83 0.90 -7.21 6.09
CA ALA A 83 -0.26 -6.49 6.60
C ALA A 83 -0.19 -6.16 8.09
N ASP A 84 0.16 -7.14 8.91
CA ASP A 84 0.10 -7.05 10.36
C ASP A 84 1.41 -6.47 10.97
N LEU A 85 2.34 -6.06 10.12
CA LEU A 85 3.60 -5.42 10.53
C LEU A 85 3.52 -3.88 10.56
N PHE A 86 2.45 -3.27 10.07
CA PHE A 86 2.17 -1.82 10.11
C PHE A 86 3.35 -0.94 9.69
N GLY A 87 4.18 -1.40 8.74
CA GLY A 87 5.33 -0.65 8.25
C GLY A 87 6.51 -0.55 9.22
N ASN A 88 6.61 -1.44 10.20
CA ASN A 88 7.74 -1.53 11.14
C ASN A 88 9.05 -1.95 10.47
N GLU A 89 10.13 -2.09 11.25
CA GLU A 89 11.48 -2.45 10.76
C GLU A 89 11.51 -3.83 10.07
N GLU A 90 10.72 -4.79 10.56
CA GLU A 90 10.61 -6.12 9.96
C GLU A 90 9.97 -6.04 8.57
N ALA A 91 8.88 -5.29 8.43
CA ALA A 91 8.23 -5.05 7.14
C ALA A 91 9.18 -4.38 6.14
N VAL A 92 9.93 -3.37 6.57
CA VAL A 92 10.91 -2.68 5.72
C VAL A 92 12.04 -3.61 5.30
N THR A 93 12.54 -4.46 6.20
CA THR A 93 13.57 -5.45 5.90
C THR A 93 13.07 -6.46 4.87
N LEU A 94 11.88 -7.02 5.08
CA LEU A 94 11.25 -7.95 4.16
C LEU A 94 11.04 -7.31 2.76
N TRP A 95 10.63 -6.06 2.72
CA TRP A 95 10.46 -5.32 1.47
C TRP A 95 11.78 -5.07 0.75
N ASN A 96 12.87 -4.79 1.45
CA ASN A 96 14.21 -4.69 0.85
C ASN A 96 14.64 -5.99 0.19
N ASP A 97 14.43 -7.12 0.88
CA ASP A 97 14.77 -8.45 0.36
C ASP A 97 13.88 -8.81 -0.84
N TYR A 98 12.57 -8.54 -0.74
CA TYR A 98 11.62 -8.78 -1.81
C TYR A 98 11.93 -7.92 -3.05
N TYR A 99 12.21 -6.62 -2.87
CA TYR A 99 12.63 -5.74 -3.96
C TYR A 99 13.84 -6.31 -4.70
N THR A 100 14.87 -6.72 -3.96
CA THR A 100 16.10 -7.29 -4.54
C THR A 100 15.82 -8.59 -5.30
N PHE A 101 14.97 -9.43 -4.73
CA PHE A 101 14.57 -10.70 -5.34
C PHE A 101 13.77 -10.48 -6.62
N ILE A 102 12.70 -9.67 -6.56
CA ILE A 102 11.73 -9.58 -7.65
C ILE A 102 12.30 -8.81 -8.85
N THR A 103 13.06 -7.74 -8.59
CA THR A 103 13.71 -6.97 -9.66
C THR A 103 14.72 -7.81 -10.42
N LYS A 104 15.53 -8.60 -9.72
CA LYS A 104 16.49 -9.50 -10.34
C LYS A 104 15.84 -10.66 -11.08
N LYS A 105 14.82 -11.29 -10.47
CA LYS A 105 14.19 -12.51 -11.02
C LYS A 105 13.42 -12.25 -12.30
N TYR A 106 12.76 -11.09 -12.40
CA TYR A 106 11.87 -10.77 -13.53
C TYR A 106 12.40 -9.63 -14.41
N ASP A 107 13.63 -9.18 -14.16
CA ASP A 107 14.27 -8.09 -14.90
C ASP A 107 13.37 -6.84 -14.92
N LEU A 108 13.00 -6.38 -13.70
CA LEU A 108 12.16 -5.22 -13.52
C LEU A 108 13.00 -3.94 -13.37
N ASN A 109 12.38 -2.80 -13.68
CA ASN A 109 13.02 -1.50 -13.51
C ASN A 109 13.46 -1.28 -12.06
N GLN A 110 14.62 -0.63 -11.88
CA GLN A 110 15.16 -0.33 -10.56
C GLN A 110 14.35 0.76 -9.84
N LYS A 111 13.55 1.54 -10.57
CA LYS A 111 12.62 2.48 -9.97
C LYS A 111 11.21 1.92 -10.02
N VAL A 112 10.57 1.78 -8.85
CA VAL A 112 9.24 1.22 -8.67
C VAL A 112 8.19 2.31 -8.44
N VAL A 113 7.00 2.11 -8.98
CA VAL A 113 5.81 2.84 -8.57
C VAL A 113 5.25 2.17 -7.32
N LEU A 114 5.04 2.93 -6.26
CA LEU A 114 4.43 2.42 -5.03
C LEU A 114 2.96 2.78 -4.96
N GLU A 115 2.13 1.80 -4.60
CA GLU A 115 0.70 1.99 -4.39
C GLU A 115 0.32 1.62 -2.96
N GLY A 116 -0.31 2.57 -2.26
CA GLY A 116 -0.74 2.39 -0.88
C GLY A 116 -2.17 2.84 -0.63
N LEU A 117 -3.12 1.89 -0.56
CA LEU A 117 -4.49 2.18 -0.14
C LEU A 117 -4.59 2.06 1.39
N SER A 118 -5.29 3.01 2.04
CA SER A 118 -5.58 2.95 3.48
C SER A 118 -4.30 2.65 4.30
N ARG A 119 -4.31 1.62 5.16
CA ARG A 119 -3.13 1.21 5.95
C ARG A 119 -1.92 0.75 5.11
N GLY A 120 -2.10 0.51 3.80
CA GLY A 120 -0.98 0.30 2.89
C GLY A 120 -0.04 1.50 2.79
N GLY A 121 -0.51 2.70 3.09
CA GLY A 121 0.31 3.91 3.22
C GLY A 121 1.46 3.74 4.21
N LEU A 122 1.25 3.06 5.34
CA LEU A 122 2.29 2.88 6.36
C LEU A 122 3.56 2.25 5.80
N ILE A 123 3.45 1.09 5.14
CA ILE A 123 4.64 0.40 4.60
C ILE A 123 5.21 1.13 3.37
N VAL A 124 4.35 1.69 2.50
CA VAL A 124 4.80 2.47 1.35
C VAL A 124 5.73 3.60 1.81
N TYR A 125 5.31 4.42 2.75
CA TYR A 125 6.12 5.54 3.23
C TYR A 125 7.30 5.11 4.08
N SER A 126 7.15 4.07 4.94
CA SER A 126 8.25 3.56 5.76
C SER A 126 9.40 3.03 4.90
N TRP A 127 9.08 2.30 3.83
CA TRP A 127 10.10 1.80 2.91
C TRP A 127 10.66 2.88 2.00
N ALA A 128 9.78 3.68 1.40
CA ALA A 128 10.17 4.71 0.43
C ALA A 128 11.09 5.77 1.04
N SER A 129 10.82 6.22 2.28
CA SER A 129 11.64 7.22 2.98
C SER A 129 13.09 6.78 3.24
N ARG A 130 13.36 5.48 3.14
CA ARG A 130 14.69 4.86 3.33
C ARG A 130 15.33 4.40 2.02
N ASN A 131 14.56 4.42 0.92
CA ASN A 131 14.96 3.91 -0.39
C ASN A 131 14.56 4.89 -1.52
N THR A 132 14.73 6.17 -1.28
CA THR A 132 14.23 7.24 -2.17
C THR A 132 14.72 7.10 -3.61
N GLU A 133 15.93 6.59 -3.81
CA GLU A 133 16.55 6.35 -5.11
C GLU A 133 15.89 5.23 -5.91
N LYS A 134 15.15 4.33 -5.24
CA LYS A 134 14.44 3.21 -5.85
C LYS A 134 12.99 3.54 -6.20
N VAL A 135 12.50 4.73 -5.84
CA VAL A 135 11.11 5.12 -6.05
C VAL A 135 10.98 5.97 -7.32
N ALA A 136 10.08 5.56 -8.21
CA ALA A 136 9.69 6.36 -9.37
C ALA A 136 8.68 7.44 -8.97
N CYS A 137 7.60 7.02 -8.33
CA CYS A 137 6.58 7.88 -7.72
C CYS A 137 5.75 7.07 -6.71
N ILE A 138 4.94 7.79 -5.92
CA ILE A 138 3.98 7.20 -4.98
C ILE A 138 2.57 7.62 -5.38
N TYR A 139 1.67 6.65 -5.52
CA TYR A 139 0.24 6.82 -5.50
C TYR A 139 -0.31 6.28 -4.18
N ALA A 140 -1.02 7.09 -3.42
CA ALA A 140 -1.65 6.67 -2.19
C ALA A 140 -3.12 7.14 -2.13
N ASP A 141 -4.01 6.27 -1.66
CA ASP A 141 -5.44 6.55 -1.61
C ASP A 141 -5.98 6.40 -0.18
N ALA A 142 -6.53 7.48 0.36
CA ALA A 142 -6.95 7.58 1.75
C ALA A 142 -5.91 6.96 2.71
N PRO A 143 -4.59 7.28 2.53
CA PRO A 143 -3.53 6.56 3.21
C PRO A 143 -3.50 6.87 4.69
N VAL A 144 -3.25 5.84 5.50
CA VAL A 144 -2.84 6.03 6.89
C VAL A 144 -1.44 6.62 6.90
N CYS A 145 -1.34 7.84 7.46
CA CYS A 145 -0.08 8.57 7.56
C CYS A 145 0.38 8.79 9.01
N ASP A 146 -0.47 8.51 10.00
CA ASP A 146 -0.12 8.49 11.42
C ASP A 146 -0.81 7.32 12.13
N ILE A 147 -0.02 6.45 12.77
CA ILE A 147 -0.56 5.32 13.55
C ILE A 147 -1.43 5.78 14.72
N LYS A 148 -1.26 6.99 15.21
CA LYS A 148 -2.08 7.60 16.27
C LYS A 148 -3.49 7.95 15.79
N SER A 149 -3.65 8.37 14.52
CA SER A 149 -4.95 8.56 13.88
C SER A 149 -5.61 7.20 13.60
N TRP A 150 -4.94 6.35 12.82
CA TRP A 150 -5.37 4.97 12.60
C TRP A 150 -4.17 4.02 12.67
N PRO A 151 -4.23 2.92 13.39
CA PRO A 151 -5.40 2.35 14.09
C PRO A 151 -5.71 2.96 15.47
N GLY A 152 -4.94 3.94 15.94
CA GLY A 152 -5.01 4.43 17.31
C GLY A 152 -6.35 5.05 17.70
N GLY A 153 -7.00 5.80 16.79
CA GLY A 153 -8.22 6.55 17.12
C GLY A 153 -8.03 7.56 18.24
N LEU A 154 -6.79 8.09 18.38
CA LEU A 154 -6.46 9.02 19.47
C LEU A 154 -6.91 10.45 19.17
N PHE A 155 -7.45 10.72 17.98
CA PHE A 155 -7.92 12.02 17.53
C PHE A 155 -9.40 11.92 17.10
N ALA A 156 -9.74 12.36 15.88
CA ALA A 156 -11.12 12.35 15.38
C ALA A 156 -11.51 11.04 14.69
N GLY A 157 -10.55 10.29 14.13
CA GLY A 157 -10.81 9.01 13.47
C GLY A 157 -11.33 7.94 14.43
N ILE A 158 -12.16 7.02 13.92
CA ILE A 158 -12.83 5.99 14.74
C ILE A 158 -11.87 4.94 15.31
N GLY A 159 -10.65 4.82 14.77
CA GLY A 159 -9.65 3.82 15.18
C GLY A 159 -10.09 2.36 15.00
N SER A 160 -9.24 1.43 15.46
CA SER A 160 -9.50 0.00 15.48
C SER A 160 -8.78 -0.64 16.68
N PRO A 161 -9.47 -0.95 17.79
CA PRO A 161 -8.80 -1.46 19.00
C PRO A 161 -7.96 -2.70 18.77
N LYS A 162 -8.42 -3.64 17.92
CA LYS A 162 -7.69 -4.85 17.59
C LYS A 162 -6.42 -4.54 16.79
N ASP A 163 -6.55 -3.69 15.76
CA ASP A 163 -5.39 -3.31 14.95
C ASP A 163 -4.43 -2.42 15.74
N TRP A 164 -4.93 -1.65 16.70
CA TRP A 164 -4.12 -0.83 17.60
C TRP A 164 -3.20 -1.69 18.46
N GLU A 165 -3.74 -2.71 19.12
CA GLU A 165 -2.94 -3.63 19.92
C GLU A 165 -1.86 -4.32 19.06
N THR A 166 -2.22 -4.79 17.86
CA THR A 166 -1.27 -5.42 16.94
C THR A 166 -0.21 -4.43 16.46
N CYS A 167 -0.59 -3.18 16.18
CA CYS A 167 0.32 -2.12 15.76
C CYS A 167 1.34 -1.78 16.84
N LEU A 168 0.89 -1.60 18.09
CA LEU A 168 1.78 -1.35 19.23
C LEU A 168 2.79 -2.50 19.41
N GLN A 169 2.33 -3.74 19.38
CA GLN A 169 3.20 -4.92 19.45
C GLN A 169 4.21 -4.95 18.31
N ALA A 170 3.76 -4.72 17.07
CA ALA A 170 4.63 -4.73 15.90
C ALA A 170 5.76 -3.69 15.97
N HIS A 171 5.49 -2.53 16.56
CA HIS A 171 6.47 -1.46 16.75
C HIS A 171 7.23 -1.52 18.08
N GLY A 172 6.89 -2.45 18.98
CA GLY A 172 7.45 -2.50 20.33
C GLY A 172 7.10 -1.27 21.19
N LEU A 173 5.92 -0.71 20.96
CA LEU A 173 5.41 0.48 21.64
C LEU A 173 4.35 0.10 22.68
N ASP A 174 4.13 1.02 23.61
CA ASP A 174 2.99 1.03 24.53
C ASP A 174 2.24 2.38 24.44
N GLU A 175 1.15 2.51 25.19
CA GLU A 175 0.33 3.74 25.19
C GLU A 175 1.10 4.99 25.64
N ASN A 176 2.18 4.85 26.41
CA ASN A 176 2.98 5.99 26.86
C ASN A 176 4.02 6.40 25.81
N SER A 177 4.71 5.42 25.22
CA SER A 177 5.79 5.64 24.27
C SER A 177 5.28 6.04 22.87
N VAL A 178 4.07 5.60 22.47
CA VAL A 178 3.51 5.90 21.14
C VAL A 178 3.28 7.39 20.92
N MET A 179 3.02 8.18 21.98
CA MET A 179 2.83 9.63 21.82
C MET A 179 4.08 10.35 21.32
N ALA A 180 5.27 9.82 21.64
CA ALA A 180 6.56 10.32 21.16
C ALA A 180 7.05 9.63 19.87
N PHE A 181 6.25 8.71 19.29
CA PHE A 181 6.64 7.99 18.08
C PHE A 181 6.66 8.91 16.85
N GLU A 182 7.82 9.03 16.23
CA GLU A 182 8.04 9.83 15.01
C GLU A 182 8.30 8.96 13.76
N GLY A 183 8.05 7.65 13.84
CA GLY A 183 8.20 6.73 12.70
C GLY A 183 7.04 6.76 11.70
N SER A 184 5.96 7.49 11.98
CA SER A 184 4.80 7.63 11.10
C SER A 184 5.13 8.42 9.82
N PRO A 185 4.45 8.12 8.69
CA PRO A 185 4.63 8.80 7.40
C PRO A 185 4.60 10.33 7.47
N ILE A 186 3.77 10.93 8.32
CA ILE A 186 3.70 12.40 8.52
C ILE A 186 5.05 13.01 8.93
N HIS A 187 5.93 12.22 9.57
CA HIS A 187 7.27 12.68 9.97
C HIS A 187 8.33 12.24 8.94
N THR A 188 8.26 10.99 8.46
CA THR A 188 9.31 10.41 7.61
C THR A 188 9.23 10.88 6.15
N CYS A 189 8.12 11.46 5.71
CA CYS A 189 7.91 12.00 4.35
C CYS A 189 8.94 13.09 3.96
N VAL A 190 9.54 13.75 4.94
CA VAL A 190 10.58 14.78 4.73
C VAL A 190 11.76 14.25 3.89
N ASN A 191 12.14 12.98 4.05
CA ASN A 191 13.20 12.37 3.25
C ASN A 191 12.83 12.28 1.77
N LEU A 192 11.58 11.91 1.48
CA LEU A 192 11.04 11.84 0.12
C LEU A 192 10.95 13.22 -0.51
N ALA A 193 10.52 14.23 0.27
CA ALA A 193 10.47 15.62 -0.19
C ALA A 193 11.84 16.14 -0.60
N LYS A 194 12.86 15.93 0.24
CA LYS A 194 14.26 16.30 -0.07
C LYS A 194 14.80 15.58 -1.29
N ALA A 195 14.40 14.33 -1.50
CA ALA A 195 14.77 13.55 -2.70
C ALA A 195 13.92 13.88 -3.93
N GLN A 196 12.95 14.79 -3.81
CA GLN A 196 12.01 15.20 -4.88
C GLN A 196 11.24 14.01 -5.47
N VAL A 197 10.88 13.01 -4.65
CA VAL A 197 10.04 11.90 -5.09
C VAL A 197 8.64 12.42 -5.38
N PRO A 198 8.10 12.17 -6.60
CA PRO A 198 6.75 12.61 -6.94
C PRO A 198 5.71 11.84 -6.13
N VAL A 199 4.74 12.55 -5.55
CA VAL A 199 3.66 11.97 -4.72
C VAL A 199 2.30 12.44 -5.20
N LEU A 200 1.34 11.51 -5.28
CA LEU A 200 -0.06 11.78 -5.52
C LEU A 200 -0.90 11.11 -4.42
N HIS A 201 -1.76 11.89 -3.76
CA HIS A 201 -2.81 11.37 -2.89
C HIS A 201 -4.20 11.58 -3.50
N VAL A 202 -5.03 10.55 -3.37
CA VAL A 202 -6.48 10.62 -3.57
C VAL A 202 -7.13 10.44 -2.21
N PHE A 203 -8.16 11.19 -1.87
CA PHE A 203 -8.85 11.04 -0.58
C PHE A 203 -10.29 11.54 -0.64
N GLY A 204 -11.16 10.93 0.16
CA GLY A 204 -12.51 11.42 0.40
C GLY A 204 -12.52 12.47 1.52
N ASP A 205 -13.30 13.52 1.38
CA ASP A 205 -13.37 14.58 2.39
C ASP A 205 -14.39 14.32 3.50
N ALA A 206 -15.18 13.25 3.36
CA ALA A 206 -16.07 12.74 4.40
C ALA A 206 -15.55 11.44 5.04
N ASP A 207 -14.24 11.19 4.96
CA ASP A 207 -13.60 9.99 5.54
C ASP A 207 -13.51 10.11 7.06
N GLU A 208 -14.28 9.28 7.78
CA GLU A 208 -14.28 9.18 9.24
C GLU A 208 -13.35 8.07 9.76
N VAL A 209 -12.88 7.18 8.88
CA VAL A 209 -11.99 6.07 9.24
C VAL A 209 -10.54 6.53 9.28
N VAL A 210 -10.11 7.20 8.20
CA VAL A 210 -8.77 7.78 8.06
C VAL A 210 -8.94 9.26 7.69
N PRO A 211 -9.30 10.12 8.64
CA PRO A 211 -9.59 11.52 8.37
C PRO A 211 -8.44 12.22 7.66
N HIS A 212 -8.75 12.84 6.51
CA HIS A 212 -7.73 13.45 5.65
C HIS A 212 -6.94 14.55 6.36
N PHE A 213 -7.60 15.31 7.26
CA PHE A 213 -6.98 16.39 8.02
C PHE A 213 -6.02 15.91 9.12
N GLU A 214 -6.01 14.62 9.47
CA GLU A 214 -5.04 13.98 10.38
C GLU A 214 -3.93 13.23 9.62
N ASN A 215 -4.16 12.91 8.38
CA ASN A 215 -3.31 12.04 7.57
C ASN A 215 -2.77 12.79 6.33
N THR A 216 -3.53 12.82 5.25
CA THR A 216 -3.11 13.39 3.96
C THR A 216 -2.70 14.86 4.06
N GLU A 217 -3.48 15.70 4.74
CA GLU A 217 -3.19 17.14 4.83
C GLU A 217 -1.98 17.45 5.72
N VAL A 218 -1.81 16.71 6.83
CA VAL A 218 -0.62 16.84 7.69
C VAL A 218 0.64 16.40 6.92
N LEU A 219 0.56 15.24 6.23
CA LEU A 219 1.66 14.78 5.40
C LEU A 219 1.98 15.79 4.29
N ALA A 220 0.97 16.27 3.57
CA ALA A 220 1.17 17.21 2.47
C ALA A 220 1.85 18.50 2.97
N LYS A 221 1.39 19.05 4.08
CA LYS A 221 2.00 20.24 4.70
C LYS A 221 3.48 19.99 5.02
N ASN A 222 3.81 18.92 5.73
CA ASN A 222 5.19 18.62 6.12
C ASN A 222 6.08 18.33 4.89
N PHE A 223 5.50 17.70 3.85
CA PHE A 223 6.17 17.42 2.60
C PHE A 223 6.52 18.69 1.82
N GLU A 224 5.58 19.64 1.73
CA GLU A 224 5.76 20.94 1.05
C GLU A 224 6.71 21.85 1.82
N GLU A 225 6.61 21.90 3.15
CA GLU A 225 7.56 22.64 4.01
C GLU A 225 8.99 22.12 3.86
N ALA A 226 9.16 20.82 3.55
CA ALA A 226 10.47 20.22 3.25
C ALA A 226 10.93 20.42 1.79
N GLY A 227 10.16 21.16 0.97
CA GLY A 227 10.49 21.49 -0.43
C GLY A 227 10.00 20.46 -1.45
N GLY A 228 9.19 19.50 -1.07
CA GLY A 228 8.56 18.52 -1.96
C GLY A 228 7.33 19.09 -2.70
N LYS A 229 6.84 18.35 -3.68
CA LYS A 229 5.59 18.66 -4.40
C LYS A 229 4.68 17.45 -4.36
N ILE A 230 3.49 17.61 -3.80
CA ILE A 230 2.46 16.59 -3.73
C ILE A 230 1.24 17.02 -4.57
N LYS A 231 0.69 16.08 -5.36
CA LYS A 231 -0.59 16.27 -6.05
C LYS A 231 -1.70 15.70 -5.17
N LEU A 232 -2.74 16.49 -4.94
CA LEU A 232 -3.91 16.08 -4.16
C LEU A 232 -5.13 16.01 -5.08
N ILE A 233 -5.88 14.90 -5.00
CA ILE A 233 -7.17 14.71 -5.66
C ILE A 233 -8.20 14.44 -4.56
N ARG A 234 -9.08 15.41 -4.32
CA ARG A 234 -10.15 15.33 -3.34
C ARG A 234 -11.41 14.77 -4.00
N LYS A 235 -12.05 13.80 -3.36
CA LYS A 235 -13.37 13.27 -3.72
C LYS A 235 -14.40 13.90 -2.78
N GLU A 236 -15.22 14.80 -3.30
CA GLU A 236 -16.19 15.55 -2.50
C GLU A 236 -17.34 14.66 -2.02
N GLY A 237 -17.66 14.70 -0.72
CA GLY A 237 -18.74 13.92 -0.09
C GLY A 237 -18.45 12.41 0.00
N VAL A 238 -17.25 11.95 -0.36
CA VAL A 238 -16.88 10.52 -0.32
C VAL A 238 -16.21 10.20 1.01
N GLY A 239 -16.60 9.07 1.62
CA GLY A 239 -15.98 8.51 2.82
C GLY A 239 -14.69 7.76 2.52
N HIS A 240 -14.36 6.77 3.39
CA HIS A 240 -13.16 5.95 3.22
C HIS A 240 -13.19 5.07 1.96
N HIS A 241 -14.35 4.66 1.53
CA HIS A 241 -14.60 3.87 0.32
C HIS A 241 -15.60 4.58 -0.61
N PRO A 242 -15.52 4.29 -1.94
CA PRO A 242 -14.53 3.46 -2.63
C PRO A 242 -13.17 4.16 -2.74
N HIS A 243 -12.08 3.36 -2.80
CA HIS A 243 -10.77 3.86 -3.19
C HIS A 243 -10.69 4.07 -4.70
N SER A 244 -9.57 4.63 -5.17
CA SER A 244 -9.33 4.98 -6.58
C SER A 244 -10.30 6.06 -7.10
N LEU A 245 -10.34 6.19 -8.40
CA LEU A 245 -11.29 7.01 -9.14
C LEU A 245 -12.08 6.08 -10.07
N GLU A 246 -13.33 6.42 -10.38
CA GLU A 246 -14.12 5.71 -11.37
C GLU A 246 -13.41 5.69 -12.73
N ASP A 247 -12.87 6.84 -13.15
CA ASP A 247 -11.90 6.95 -14.23
C ASP A 247 -10.50 7.10 -13.64
N PRO A 248 -9.62 6.06 -13.71
CA PRO A 248 -8.27 6.10 -13.14
C PRO A 248 -7.29 6.95 -13.95
N THR A 249 -7.67 7.50 -15.10
CA THR A 249 -6.78 8.24 -16.01
C THR A 249 -5.94 9.30 -15.31
N PRO A 250 -6.45 10.15 -14.38
CA PRO A 250 -5.63 11.16 -13.71
C PRO A 250 -4.49 10.59 -12.85
N ILE A 251 -4.66 9.37 -12.33
CA ILE A 251 -3.66 8.64 -11.53
C ILE A 251 -2.66 7.98 -12.48
N VAL A 252 -3.17 7.29 -13.50
CA VAL A 252 -2.35 6.62 -14.53
C VAL A 252 -1.45 7.61 -15.24
N ASP A 253 -1.97 8.76 -15.67
CA ASP A 253 -1.20 9.82 -16.30
C ASP A 253 -0.10 10.37 -15.38
N PHE A 254 -0.41 10.53 -14.08
CA PHE A 254 0.61 10.91 -13.10
C PHE A 254 1.75 9.88 -13.07
N ILE A 255 1.42 8.60 -13.01
CA ILE A 255 2.40 7.50 -12.95
C ILE A 255 3.24 7.47 -14.23
N ILE A 256 2.60 7.52 -15.41
CA ILE A 256 3.27 7.51 -16.72
C ILE A 256 4.25 8.67 -16.86
N ASN A 257 3.84 9.87 -16.47
CA ASN A 257 4.68 11.07 -16.55
C ASN A 257 5.93 11.01 -15.66
N HIS A 258 5.97 10.11 -14.67
CA HIS A 258 7.11 9.94 -13.77
C HIS A 258 7.89 8.65 -13.99
N THR A 259 7.45 7.79 -14.91
CA THR A 259 8.11 6.52 -15.26
C THR A 259 8.62 6.49 -16.69
N ILE A 260 7.80 6.88 -17.64
CA ILE A 260 8.13 6.84 -19.08
C ILE A 260 8.67 8.22 -19.48
N LYS A 261 9.97 8.31 -19.67
CA LYS A 261 10.62 9.50 -20.23
C LYS A 261 11.19 9.17 -21.59
#